data_dcef5934da3c2846cdc9a8a028103419
#
_entry.id   dcef5934da3c2846cdc9a8a028103419
#
_cell.length_a   1.000
_cell.length_b   1.000
_cell.length_c   1.000
_cell.angle_alpha   90.00
_cell.angle_beta   90.00
_cell.angle_gamma   90.00
#
_symmetry.space_group_name_H-M   'P 1'
#
loop_
_entity.id
_entity.type
_entity.pdbx_description
1 polymer ?
#
loop_
_entity_poly.entity_id
_entity_poly.type
_entity_poly.pdbx_seq_one_letter_code
_entity_poly.pdbx_strand_id
1 'polypeptide(L)'
;MAFSEKQKRVLGWWTRGSAERGRDALICDGAVRSGKTLSLGLSFVLWSMARFRGQQFALCGKTRESIRRNLLPGVLPLLGELGFRWEEKVSKGELKIRCGRRENTYYLFGGKDEGSAALIQGITLAGVLLDEVALMPRSFVEQACARCSVAGAKLWFSCNPAGPGHWFYREWICKAEERNALHLRFLMEDNPSLAPETRARYERAFQGAFYRRFVLGEWTAAEGLVYDFFDESMVVPPPEGAAERWIISCDYGTLNPTSMGLWGKFGRSWYRVKEYYYDAREEKRQQTDQEYVQRLRALAGGREIETVVADPSAASFLEALRREGWNVKKAENDVLSGIRLTADALKSGKIVICTPCADAIREFGAYCWDLRSGERDRVKKVCDHAMDEIRYFVATIVAGEESGAQFFVGAVERRGW
;
A
#
# COMPACT_ATOMS: atom_id res chain seq x y z
N MET A 1 -15.92 22.17 5.56
CA MET A 1 -14.93 21.64 4.59
C MET A 1 -15.30 22.15 3.19
N ALA A 2 -14.35 22.71 2.44
CA ALA A 2 -14.58 23.12 1.04
C ALA A 2 -14.35 21.93 0.11
N PHE A 3 -15.23 21.71 -0.86
CA PHE A 3 -15.07 20.72 -1.92
C PHE A 3 -14.78 21.42 -3.25
N SER A 4 -13.85 20.87 -4.03
CA SER A 4 -13.61 21.32 -5.41
C SER A 4 -14.80 21.00 -6.31
N GLU A 5 -14.87 21.64 -7.49
CA GLU A 5 -15.93 21.35 -8.46
C GLU A 5 -15.97 19.87 -8.89
N LYS A 6 -14.79 19.26 -9.03
CA LYS A 6 -14.68 17.83 -9.36
C LYS A 6 -15.21 16.94 -8.23
N GLN A 7 -14.88 17.26 -6.97
CA GLN A 7 -15.42 16.57 -5.80
C GLN A 7 -16.94 16.76 -5.68
N LYS A 8 -17.47 17.95 -5.94
CA LYS A 8 -18.92 18.20 -5.96
C LYS A 8 -19.60 17.37 -7.05
N ARG A 9 -18.98 17.22 -8.22
CA ARG A 9 -19.46 16.34 -9.28
C ARG A 9 -19.53 14.88 -8.81
N VAL A 10 -18.53 14.38 -8.08
CA VAL A 10 -18.54 13.04 -7.44
C VAL A 10 -19.69 12.92 -6.44
N LEU A 11 -19.92 13.93 -5.61
CA LEU A 11 -20.98 13.89 -4.61
C LEU A 11 -22.39 13.88 -5.23
N GLY A 12 -22.56 14.53 -6.39
CA GLY A 12 -23.86 14.79 -7.02
C GLY A 12 -24.19 14.00 -8.27
N TRP A 13 -23.31 13.17 -8.85
CA TRP A 13 -23.53 12.52 -10.15
C TRP A 13 -24.81 11.68 -10.26
N TRP A 14 -25.27 11.11 -9.17
CA TRP A 14 -26.44 10.24 -9.05
C TRP A 14 -27.74 11.01 -8.72
N THR A 15 -27.68 12.31 -8.48
CA THR A 15 -28.83 13.15 -8.10
C THR A 15 -29.76 13.42 -9.29
N ARG A 16 -31.00 13.85 -8.99
CA ARG A 16 -32.01 14.10 -10.02
C ARG A 16 -31.61 15.19 -11.04
N GLY A 17 -30.83 16.16 -10.61
CA GLY A 17 -30.38 17.28 -11.46
C GLY A 17 -29.10 16.99 -12.25
N SER A 18 -28.49 15.83 -12.08
CA SER A 18 -27.24 15.49 -12.79
C SER A 18 -27.51 14.85 -14.15
N ALA A 19 -26.82 15.33 -15.19
CA ALA A 19 -26.80 14.69 -16.49
C ALA A 19 -26.23 13.25 -16.44
N GLU A 20 -25.37 12.97 -15.47
CA GLU A 20 -24.71 11.68 -15.29
C GLU A 20 -25.55 10.66 -14.52
N ARG A 21 -26.78 11.02 -14.11
CA ARG A 21 -27.63 10.17 -13.29
C ARG A 21 -27.90 8.79 -13.87
N GLY A 22 -27.95 8.71 -15.20
CA GLY A 22 -28.16 7.45 -15.94
C GLY A 22 -26.95 6.50 -15.98
N ARG A 23 -25.77 6.95 -15.58
CA ARG A 23 -24.56 6.12 -15.55
C ARG A 23 -24.67 5.03 -14.49
N ASP A 24 -24.10 3.86 -14.76
CA ASP A 24 -24.09 2.71 -13.86
C ASP A 24 -22.88 2.69 -12.92
N ALA A 25 -21.81 3.37 -13.30
CA ALA A 25 -20.57 3.41 -12.54
C ALA A 25 -19.93 4.80 -12.48
N LEU A 26 -19.16 5.04 -11.43
CA LEU A 26 -18.26 6.18 -11.29
C LEU A 26 -16.84 5.67 -11.07
N ILE A 27 -15.90 6.14 -11.89
CA ILE A 27 -14.47 5.82 -11.79
C ILE A 27 -13.72 7.12 -11.47
N CYS A 28 -13.02 7.16 -10.34
CA CYS A 28 -12.12 8.24 -9.97
C CYS A 28 -10.69 7.70 -9.89
N ASP A 29 -9.87 8.00 -10.89
CA ASP A 29 -8.45 7.65 -10.88
C ASP A 29 -7.57 8.91 -10.76
N GLY A 30 -6.26 8.73 -10.62
CA GLY A 30 -5.31 9.84 -10.64
C GLY A 30 -4.42 9.95 -9.41
N ALA A 31 -3.90 11.16 -9.17
CA ALA A 31 -2.85 11.43 -8.19
C ALA A 31 -3.21 11.03 -6.75
N VAL A 32 -2.19 10.72 -5.95
CA VAL A 32 -2.35 10.52 -4.51
C VAL A 32 -2.78 11.83 -3.82
N ARG A 33 -3.41 11.73 -2.65
CA ARG A 33 -3.86 12.90 -1.86
C ARG A 33 -4.80 13.87 -2.58
N SER A 34 -5.40 13.47 -3.68
CA SER A 34 -6.35 14.28 -4.47
C SER A 34 -7.78 14.33 -3.91
N GLY A 35 -8.05 13.61 -2.80
CA GLY A 35 -9.36 13.61 -2.14
C GLY A 35 -10.39 12.65 -2.74
N LYS A 36 -9.98 11.73 -3.63
CA LYS A 36 -10.84 10.72 -4.27
C LYS A 36 -11.60 9.89 -3.27
N THR A 37 -10.88 9.17 -2.39
CA THR A 37 -11.43 8.21 -1.42
C THR A 37 -12.51 8.84 -0.53
N LEU A 38 -12.26 10.05 -0.02
CA LEU A 38 -13.22 10.77 0.81
C LEU A 38 -14.50 11.12 0.05
N SER A 39 -14.37 11.75 -1.12
CA SER A 39 -15.53 12.17 -1.91
C SER A 39 -16.34 10.98 -2.44
N LEU A 40 -15.67 9.88 -2.83
CA LEU A 40 -16.32 8.63 -3.23
C LEU A 40 -17.06 7.97 -2.07
N GLY A 41 -16.43 7.86 -0.91
CA GLY A 41 -17.06 7.28 0.28
C GLY A 41 -18.31 8.04 0.71
N LEU A 42 -18.22 9.36 0.78
CA LEU A 42 -19.38 10.21 1.07
C LEU A 42 -20.48 10.05 0.01
N SER A 43 -20.13 10.14 -1.28
CA SER A 43 -21.08 9.97 -2.40
C SER A 43 -21.81 8.64 -2.30
N PHE A 44 -21.08 7.55 -2.05
CA PHE A 44 -21.63 6.21 -1.95
C PHE A 44 -22.63 6.07 -0.80
N VAL A 45 -22.28 6.53 0.40
CA VAL A 45 -23.18 6.45 1.55
C VAL A 45 -24.38 7.37 1.36
N LEU A 46 -24.20 8.60 0.91
CA LEU A 46 -25.33 9.53 0.69
C LEU A 46 -26.29 8.98 -0.37
N TRP A 47 -25.79 8.42 -1.48
CA TRP A 47 -26.60 7.79 -2.49
C TRP A 47 -27.36 6.59 -1.95
N SER A 48 -26.69 5.65 -1.30
CA SER A 48 -27.32 4.43 -0.77
C SER A 48 -28.40 4.74 0.25
N MET A 49 -28.17 5.72 1.13
CA MET A 49 -29.13 6.15 2.13
C MET A 49 -30.29 6.97 1.53
N ALA A 50 -30.06 7.69 0.41
CA ALA A 50 -31.12 8.41 -0.29
C ALA A 50 -32.05 7.50 -1.10
N ARG A 51 -31.50 6.38 -1.64
CA ARG A 51 -32.20 5.53 -2.61
C ARG A 51 -32.76 4.24 -2.01
N PHE A 52 -32.14 3.71 -0.96
CA PHE A 52 -32.43 2.38 -0.45
C PHE A 52 -32.76 2.40 1.06
N ARG A 53 -33.43 1.33 1.49
CA ARG A 53 -33.71 1.04 2.88
C ARG A 53 -33.65 -0.46 3.10
N GLY A 54 -32.92 -0.91 4.13
CA GLY A 54 -32.78 -2.31 4.48
C GLY A 54 -31.95 -3.11 3.48
N GLN A 55 -31.14 -2.44 2.63
CA GLN A 55 -30.35 -3.08 1.60
C GLN A 55 -28.90 -3.31 2.05
N GLN A 56 -28.24 -4.19 1.32
CA GLN A 56 -26.86 -4.59 1.55
C GLN A 56 -25.93 -3.95 0.52
N PHE A 57 -24.80 -3.48 0.98
CA PHE A 57 -23.75 -2.83 0.19
C PHE A 57 -22.40 -3.43 0.52
N ALA A 58 -21.40 -3.28 -0.36
CA ALA A 58 -20.03 -3.65 -0.06
C ALA A 58 -19.09 -2.45 -0.12
N LEU A 59 -18.17 -2.40 0.84
CA LEU A 59 -16.98 -1.56 0.85
C LEU A 59 -15.78 -2.48 0.68
N CYS A 60 -15.10 -2.40 -0.45
CA CYS A 60 -14.00 -3.27 -0.80
C CYS A 60 -12.69 -2.50 -0.83
N GLY A 61 -11.63 -3.08 -0.29
CA GLY A 61 -10.26 -2.58 -0.34
C GLY A 61 -9.28 -3.74 -0.50
N LYS A 62 -7.98 -3.47 -0.55
CA LYS A 62 -6.97 -4.54 -0.57
C LYS A 62 -7.10 -5.45 0.65
N THR A 63 -7.38 -4.87 1.83
CA THR A 63 -7.71 -5.57 3.07
C THR A 63 -8.87 -4.87 3.79
N ARG A 64 -9.53 -5.55 4.75
CA ARG A 64 -10.55 -4.92 5.61
C ARG A 64 -9.95 -3.79 6.45
N GLU A 65 -8.72 -3.98 6.90
CA GLU A 65 -7.97 -3.02 7.70
C GLU A 65 -7.64 -1.76 6.90
N SER A 66 -7.34 -1.88 5.58
CA SER A 66 -7.11 -0.72 4.72
C SER A 66 -8.37 0.15 4.59
N ILE A 67 -9.56 -0.44 4.49
CA ILE A 67 -10.83 0.29 4.45
C ILE A 67 -11.04 1.05 5.78
N ARG A 68 -10.82 0.38 6.91
CA ARG A 68 -10.95 1.00 8.24
C ARG A 68 -9.98 2.14 8.45
N ARG A 69 -8.77 2.00 7.96
CA ARG A 69 -7.72 3.03 8.12
C ARG A 69 -7.86 4.19 7.14
N ASN A 70 -8.23 3.91 5.88
CA ASN A 70 -8.13 4.89 4.81
C ASN A 70 -9.48 5.54 4.46
N LEU A 71 -10.59 4.79 4.58
CA LEU A 71 -11.92 5.26 4.17
C LEU A 71 -12.78 5.73 5.36
N LEU A 72 -12.97 4.87 6.37
CA LEU A 72 -13.93 5.13 7.44
C LEU A 72 -13.60 6.37 8.28
N PRO A 73 -12.34 6.64 8.68
CA PRO A 73 -12.01 7.81 9.51
C PRO A 73 -12.28 9.15 8.84
N GLY A 74 -12.24 9.21 7.52
CA GLY A 74 -12.58 10.42 6.78
C GLY A 74 -14.07 10.59 6.56
N VAL A 75 -14.80 9.49 6.37
CA VAL A 75 -16.24 9.51 5.98
C VAL A 75 -17.17 9.58 7.19
N LEU A 76 -16.95 8.77 8.21
CA LEU A 76 -17.89 8.63 9.34
C LEU A 76 -18.09 9.93 10.16
N PRO A 77 -17.05 10.72 10.49
CA PRO A 77 -17.24 11.97 11.20
C PRO A 77 -18.13 12.97 10.43
N LEU A 78 -17.91 13.09 9.11
CA LEU A 78 -18.72 13.98 8.28
C LEU A 78 -20.17 13.51 8.17
N LEU A 79 -20.41 12.20 8.12
CA LEU A 79 -21.75 11.65 8.20
C LEU A 79 -22.39 11.94 9.56
N GLY A 80 -21.63 11.91 10.64
CA GLY A 80 -22.09 12.31 11.99
C GLY A 80 -22.57 13.76 12.04
N GLU A 81 -21.83 14.69 11.44
CA GLU A 81 -22.25 16.10 11.31
C GLU A 81 -23.58 16.25 10.51
N LEU A 82 -23.83 15.33 9.57
CA LEU A 82 -25.07 15.29 8.78
C LEU A 82 -26.22 14.53 9.49
N GLY A 83 -26.03 14.11 10.75
CA GLY A 83 -27.05 13.43 11.56
C GLY A 83 -27.16 11.93 11.34
N PHE A 84 -26.20 11.32 10.66
CA PHE A 84 -26.14 9.87 10.55
C PHE A 84 -25.55 9.25 11.82
N ARG A 85 -25.98 8.02 12.13
CA ARG A 85 -25.44 7.19 13.21
C ARG A 85 -24.97 5.88 12.62
N TRP A 86 -23.94 5.27 13.22
CA TRP A 86 -23.42 3.99 12.76
C TRP A 86 -23.06 3.07 13.92
N GLU A 87 -23.05 1.78 13.62
CA GLU A 87 -22.60 0.71 14.49
C GLU A 87 -21.70 -0.23 13.67
N GLU A 88 -20.49 -0.49 14.13
CA GLU A 88 -19.57 -1.43 13.49
C GLU A 88 -19.42 -2.71 14.30
N LYS A 89 -19.58 -3.86 13.63
CA LYS A 89 -19.25 -5.19 14.16
C LYS A 89 -17.95 -5.66 13.52
N VAL A 90 -16.82 -5.27 14.12
CA VAL A 90 -15.48 -5.47 13.60
C VAL A 90 -15.19 -6.93 13.21
N SER A 91 -15.53 -7.90 14.09
CA SER A 91 -15.32 -9.32 13.84
C SER A 91 -16.07 -9.86 12.63
N LYS A 92 -17.27 -9.30 12.35
CA LYS A 92 -18.10 -9.69 11.19
C LYS A 92 -17.77 -8.88 9.94
N GLY A 93 -16.98 -7.80 10.03
CA GLY A 93 -16.77 -6.87 8.94
C GLY A 93 -18.07 -6.19 8.49
N GLU A 94 -18.95 -5.85 9.42
CA GLU A 94 -20.27 -5.29 9.18
C GLU A 94 -20.36 -3.89 9.76
N LEU A 95 -20.81 -2.92 8.97
CA LEU A 95 -21.07 -1.55 9.34
C LEU A 95 -22.53 -1.23 9.03
N LYS A 96 -23.33 -0.91 10.04
CA LYS A 96 -24.70 -0.43 9.87
C LYS A 96 -24.73 1.09 9.95
N ILE A 97 -25.39 1.73 8.99
CA ILE A 97 -25.56 3.19 8.97
C ILE A 97 -27.05 3.50 8.99
N ARG A 98 -27.43 4.45 9.87
CA ARG A 98 -28.81 4.88 10.09
C ARG A 98 -28.96 6.39 9.92
N CYS A 99 -30.06 6.79 9.32
CA CYS A 99 -30.49 8.20 9.28
C CYS A 99 -32.02 8.25 9.32
N GLY A 100 -32.58 8.83 10.39
CA GLY A 100 -34.02 8.80 10.64
C GLY A 100 -34.53 7.35 10.72
N ARG A 101 -35.52 7.02 9.86
CA ARG A 101 -36.11 5.67 9.77
C ARG A 101 -35.40 4.75 8.76
N ARG A 102 -34.33 5.19 8.13
CA ARG A 102 -33.59 4.39 7.14
C ARG A 102 -32.36 3.78 7.77
N GLU A 103 -32.13 2.52 7.46
CA GLU A 103 -30.94 1.77 7.83
C GLU A 103 -30.50 0.93 6.63
N ASN A 104 -29.20 0.88 6.40
CA ASN A 104 -28.57 -0.02 5.44
C ASN A 104 -27.34 -0.68 6.06
N THR A 105 -26.95 -1.84 5.52
CA THR A 105 -25.79 -2.62 5.99
C THR A 105 -24.69 -2.59 4.96
N TYR A 106 -23.46 -2.33 5.39
CA TYR A 106 -22.26 -2.27 4.55
C TYR A 106 -21.29 -3.34 5.04
N TYR A 107 -20.94 -4.28 4.15
CA TYR A 107 -19.97 -5.32 4.43
C TYR A 107 -18.60 -4.89 3.96
N LEU A 108 -17.58 -5.10 4.79
CA LEU A 108 -16.19 -4.80 4.49
C LEU A 108 -15.50 -6.06 3.96
N PHE A 109 -14.99 -6.00 2.73
CA PHE A 109 -14.28 -7.11 2.08
C PHE A 109 -12.86 -6.71 1.71
N GLY A 110 -11.91 -7.64 1.92
CA GLY A 110 -10.54 -7.51 1.43
C GLY A 110 -10.34 -8.34 0.17
N GLY A 111 -9.88 -7.72 -0.91
CA GLY A 111 -9.48 -8.36 -2.16
C GLY A 111 -7.97 -8.53 -2.24
N LYS A 112 -7.37 -9.38 -1.38
CA LYS A 112 -5.92 -9.54 -1.30
C LYS A 112 -5.35 -10.41 -2.43
N ASP A 113 -6.04 -11.50 -2.76
CA ASP A 113 -5.63 -12.56 -3.69
C ASP A 113 -6.83 -13.13 -4.45
N GLU A 114 -6.57 -14.05 -5.39
CA GLU A 114 -7.60 -14.66 -6.21
C GLU A 114 -8.65 -15.45 -5.39
N GLY A 115 -8.25 -16.03 -4.25
CA GLY A 115 -9.14 -16.73 -3.33
C GLY A 115 -10.16 -15.79 -2.66
N SER A 116 -9.87 -14.50 -2.60
CA SER A 116 -10.75 -13.50 -1.99
C SER A 116 -12.10 -13.35 -2.72
N ALA A 117 -12.20 -13.75 -3.99
CA ALA A 117 -13.45 -13.75 -4.74
C ALA A 117 -14.53 -14.63 -4.10
N ALA A 118 -14.14 -15.71 -3.41
CA ALA A 118 -15.07 -16.57 -2.69
C ALA A 118 -15.76 -15.88 -1.50
N LEU A 119 -15.13 -14.86 -0.89
CA LEU A 119 -15.67 -14.16 0.27
C LEU A 119 -16.95 -13.35 -0.04
N ILE A 120 -17.12 -12.93 -1.30
CA ILE A 120 -18.26 -12.13 -1.74
C ILE A 120 -19.31 -12.94 -2.49
N GLN A 121 -19.13 -14.26 -2.59
CA GLN A 121 -20.12 -15.16 -3.20
C GLN A 121 -21.38 -15.28 -2.33
N GLY A 122 -22.53 -15.49 -2.99
CA GLY A 122 -23.80 -15.74 -2.33
C GLY A 122 -24.50 -14.51 -1.72
N ILE A 123 -23.88 -13.33 -1.77
CA ILE A 123 -24.49 -12.08 -1.30
C ILE A 123 -25.16 -11.34 -2.47
N THR A 124 -26.28 -10.67 -2.18
CA THR A 124 -26.95 -9.76 -3.11
C THR A 124 -26.73 -8.32 -2.65
N LEU A 125 -26.19 -7.50 -3.52
CA LEU A 125 -25.80 -6.11 -3.22
C LEU A 125 -26.64 -5.10 -4.00
N ALA A 126 -26.95 -3.98 -3.37
CA ALA A 126 -27.52 -2.81 -4.02
C ALA A 126 -26.46 -1.83 -4.55
N GLY A 127 -25.17 -2.08 -4.26
CA GLY A 127 -24.04 -1.34 -4.79
C GLY A 127 -22.73 -1.70 -4.11
N VAL A 128 -21.63 -1.32 -4.74
CA VAL A 128 -20.28 -1.56 -4.25
C VAL A 128 -19.38 -0.35 -4.44
N LEU A 129 -18.55 -0.09 -3.46
CA LEU A 129 -17.41 0.83 -3.55
C LEU A 129 -16.12 0.01 -3.44
N LEU A 130 -15.25 0.12 -4.45
CA LEU A 130 -13.94 -0.52 -4.49
C LEU A 130 -12.86 0.57 -4.41
N ASP A 131 -12.25 0.70 -3.25
CA ASP A 131 -11.16 1.64 -3.00
C ASP A 131 -9.82 0.98 -3.32
N GLU A 132 -8.96 1.69 -4.06
CA GLU A 132 -7.69 1.17 -4.59
C GLU A 132 -7.87 -0.06 -5.49
N VAL A 133 -8.86 -0.03 -6.40
CA VAL A 133 -9.24 -1.19 -7.25
C VAL A 133 -8.09 -1.76 -8.08
N ALA A 134 -7.11 -0.94 -8.46
CA ALA A 134 -5.92 -1.39 -9.18
C ALA A 134 -5.02 -2.36 -8.36
N LEU A 135 -5.20 -2.44 -7.04
CA LEU A 135 -4.46 -3.36 -6.17
C LEU A 135 -5.19 -4.69 -5.95
N MET A 136 -6.41 -4.84 -6.47
CA MET A 136 -7.24 -6.03 -6.28
C MET A 136 -7.14 -6.98 -7.47
N PRO A 137 -7.27 -8.31 -7.25
CA PRO A 137 -7.40 -9.27 -8.33
C PRO A 137 -8.64 -8.99 -9.18
N ARG A 138 -8.51 -9.22 -10.49
CA ARG A 138 -9.61 -9.05 -11.44
C ARG A 138 -10.82 -9.90 -11.07
N SER A 139 -10.61 -11.16 -10.71
CA SER A 139 -11.65 -12.10 -10.31
C SER A 139 -12.51 -11.59 -9.15
N PHE A 140 -11.86 -10.97 -8.13
CA PHE A 140 -12.57 -10.39 -6.99
C PHE A 140 -13.44 -9.20 -7.41
N VAL A 141 -12.90 -8.28 -8.23
CA VAL A 141 -13.63 -7.09 -8.69
C VAL A 141 -14.82 -7.47 -9.58
N GLU A 142 -14.62 -8.38 -10.53
CA GLU A 142 -15.70 -8.90 -11.40
C GLU A 142 -16.79 -9.57 -10.58
N GLN A 143 -16.41 -10.38 -9.57
CA GLN A 143 -17.36 -11.01 -8.67
C GLN A 143 -18.14 -9.97 -7.85
N ALA A 144 -17.48 -8.96 -7.30
CA ALA A 144 -18.14 -7.89 -6.55
C ALA A 144 -19.16 -7.13 -7.41
N CYS A 145 -18.80 -6.80 -8.64
CA CYS A 145 -19.71 -6.16 -9.60
C CYS A 145 -20.91 -7.06 -9.93
N ALA A 146 -20.68 -8.35 -10.16
CA ALA A 146 -21.74 -9.31 -10.47
C ALA A 146 -22.75 -9.52 -9.33
N ARG A 147 -22.36 -9.24 -8.08
CA ARG A 147 -23.30 -9.30 -6.93
C ARG A 147 -24.23 -8.09 -6.87
N CYS A 148 -23.96 -7.00 -7.57
CA CYS A 148 -24.80 -5.80 -7.60
C CYS A 148 -26.02 -6.01 -8.52
N SER A 149 -26.98 -6.82 -8.10
CA SER A 149 -28.15 -7.24 -8.86
C SER A 149 -29.48 -6.63 -8.41
N VAL A 150 -29.46 -5.78 -7.38
CA VAL A 150 -30.67 -5.04 -6.96
C VAL A 150 -30.96 -3.94 -8.00
N ALA A 151 -32.23 -3.74 -8.31
CA ALA A 151 -32.66 -2.72 -9.27
C ALA A 151 -32.15 -1.31 -8.86
N GLY A 152 -31.48 -0.63 -9.78
CA GLY A 152 -30.85 0.66 -9.52
C GLY A 152 -29.48 0.60 -8.82
N ALA A 153 -28.89 -0.58 -8.72
CA ALA A 153 -27.52 -0.75 -8.22
C ALA A 153 -26.52 0.07 -9.04
N LYS A 154 -25.47 0.56 -8.37
CA LYS A 154 -24.39 1.33 -8.99
C LYS A 154 -23.05 0.96 -8.39
N LEU A 155 -21.96 1.28 -9.13
CA LEU A 155 -20.59 0.92 -8.82
C LEU A 155 -19.73 2.17 -8.62
N TRP A 156 -18.87 2.18 -7.61
CA TRP A 156 -17.86 3.23 -7.37
C TRP A 156 -16.46 2.63 -7.35
N PHE A 157 -15.57 3.23 -8.10
CA PHE A 157 -14.17 2.78 -8.18
C PHE A 157 -13.24 3.95 -7.89
N SER A 158 -12.25 3.73 -7.02
CA SER A 158 -11.08 4.61 -6.90
C SER A 158 -9.80 3.85 -7.16
N CYS A 159 -8.81 4.49 -7.77
CA CYS A 159 -7.46 3.98 -7.86
C CYS A 159 -6.42 5.07 -8.10
N ASN A 160 -5.18 4.72 -7.82
CA ASN A 160 -4.03 5.41 -8.38
C ASN A 160 -3.59 4.66 -9.65
N PRO A 161 -3.03 5.38 -10.66
CA PRO A 161 -2.55 4.75 -11.87
C PRO A 161 -1.46 3.71 -11.63
N ALA A 162 -1.46 2.70 -12.47
CA ALA A 162 -0.45 1.68 -12.62
C ALA A 162 0.14 1.72 -14.06
N GLY A 163 0.57 0.60 -14.60
CA GLY A 163 1.00 0.52 -15.99
C GLY A 163 -0.17 0.57 -17.00
N PRO A 164 0.08 1.01 -18.24
CA PRO A 164 -0.96 1.11 -19.27
C PRO A 164 -1.52 -0.25 -19.71
N GLY A 165 -0.78 -1.34 -19.45
CA GLY A 165 -1.26 -2.71 -19.67
C GLY A 165 -2.19 -3.24 -18.57
N HIS A 166 -2.41 -2.51 -17.50
CA HIS A 166 -3.21 -2.98 -16.37
C HIS A 166 -4.66 -3.23 -16.79
N TRP A 167 -5.22 -4.38 -16.37
CA TRP A 167 -6.55 -4.83 -16.78
C TRP A 167 -7.64 -3.80 -16.51
N PHE A 168 -7.63 -3.12 -15.34
CA PHE A 168 -8.64 -2.12 -14.99
C PHE A 168 -8.58 -0.88 -15.90
N TYR A 169 -7.37 -0.45 -16.29
CA TYR A 169 -7.18 0.64 -17.24
C TYR A 169 -7.79 0.28 -18.61
N ARG A 170 -7.43 -0.90 -19.14
CA ARG A 170 -7.87 -1.35 -20.47
C ARG A 170 -9.35 -1.67 -20.55
N GLU A 171 -9.91 -2.30 -19.49
CA GLU A 171 -11.28 -2.85 -19.53
C GLU A 171 -12.32 -1.89 -18.92
N TRP A 172 -11.91 -0.93 -18.10
CA TRP A 172 -12.81 0.01 -17.44
C TRP A 172 -12.56 1.46 -17.82
N ILE A 173 -11.32 1.96 -17.68
CA ILE A 173 -11.05 3.38 -17.92
C ILE A 173 -11.09 3.69 -19.42
N CYS A 174 -10.37 2.92 -20.26
CA CYS A 174 -10.39 3.12 -21.71
C CYS A 174 -11.78 2.84 -22.34
N LYS A 175 -12.61 2.03 -21.68
CA LYS A 175 -13.96 1.66 -22.11
C LYS A 175 -15.06 2.27 -21.25
N ALA A 176 -14.80 3.41 -20.61
CA ALA A 176 -15.74 4.00 -19.65
C ALA A 176 -17.13 4.28 -20.28
N GLU A 177 -17.18 4.78 -21.51
CA GLU A 177 -18.46 5.02 -22.21
C GLU A 177 -19.19 3.70 -22.53
N GLU A 178 -18.49 2.67 -23.01
CA GLU A 178 -19.09 1.34 -23.27
C GLU A 178 -19.62 0.69 -21.99
N ARG A 179 -18.99 0.98 -20.86
CA ARG A 179 -19.37 0.51 -19.51
C ARG A 179 -20.44 1.38 -18.85
N ASN A 180 -20.96 2.38 -19.56
CA ASN A 180 -21.86 3.38 -19.00
C ASN A 180 -21.32 3.99 -17.69
N ALA A 181 -20.01 4.26 -17.65
CA ALA A 181 -19.31 4.78 -16.48
C ALA A 181 -18.94 6.27 -16.66
N LEU A 182 -19.12 7.06 -15.59
CA LEU A 182 -18.54 8.37 -15.49
C LEU A 182 -17.08 8.23 -15.06
N HIS A 183 -16.14 8.69 -15.88
CA HIS A 183 -14.72 8.69 -15.54
C HIS A 183 -14.23 10.12 -15.21
N LEU A 184 -13.57 10.26 -14.06
CA LEU A 184 -13.00 11.51 -13.56
C LEU A 184 -11.55 11.30 -13.12
N ARG A 185 -10.62 11.92 -13.84
CA ARG A 185 -9.20 11.94 -13.43
C ARG A 185 -8.96 13.05 -12.40
N PHE A 186 -8.36 12.69 -11.28
CA PHE A 186 -8.05 13.57 -10.16
C PHE A 186 -6.56 13.92 -10.09
N LEU A 187 -6.27 15.19 -9.84
CA LEU A 187 -4.94 15.72 -9.57
C LEU A 187 -4.86 16.20 -8.12
N MET A 188 -3.65 16.42 -7.58
CA MET A 188 -3.50 16.92 -6.20
C MET A 188 -4.18 18.27 -5.97
N GLU A 189 -4.24 19.12 -7.01
CA GLU A 189 -4.92 20.42 -6.99
C GLU A 189 -6.44 20.33 -6.84
N ASP A 190 -7.03 19.17 -7.16
CA ASP A 190 -8.46 18.93 -6.95
C ASP A 190 -8.81 18.74 -5.46
N ASN A 191 -7.82 18.74 -4.55
CA ASN A 191 -8.02 18.67 -3.11
C ASN A 191 -7.74 20.02 -2.45
N PRO A 192 -8.75 20.84 -2.19
CA PRO A 192 -8.56 22.16 -1.57
C PRO A 192 -8.06 22.10 -0.12
N SER A 193 -8.10 20.94 0.52
CA SER A 193 -7.57 20.73 1.88
C SER A 193 -6.10 20.30 1.89
N LEU A 194 -5.46 20.11 0.75
CA LEU A 194 -4.07 19.72 0.67
C LEU A 194 -3.16 20.94 0.81
N ALA A 195 -2.38 20.98 1.90
CA ALA A 195 -1.44 22.07 2.14
C ALA A 195 -0.35 22.11 1.03
N PRO A 196 0.05 23.33 0.57
CA PRO A 196 1.08 23.48 -0.47
C PRO A 196 2.40 22.79 -0.12
N GLU A 197 2.81 22.83 1.15
CA GLU A 197 4.04 22.19 1.64
C GLU A 197 3.96 20.66 1.48
N THR A 198 2.80 20.09 1.73
CA THR A 198 2.55 18.65 1.54
C THR A 198 2.65 18.29 0.07
N ARG A 199 2.05 19.08 -0.83
CA ARG A 199 2.17 18.90 -2.27
C ARG A 199 3.62 18.95 -2.72
N ALA A 200 4.36 19.98 -2.34
CA ALA A 200 5.77 20.15 -2.67
C ALA A 200 6.64 18.99 -2.15
N ARG A 201 6.28 18.40 -0.98
CA ARG A 201 6.94 17.19 -0.46
C ARG A 201 6.71 15.99 -1.38
N TYR A 202 5.50 15.76 -1.86
CA TYR A 202 5.21 14.66 -2.79
C TYR A 202 5.90 14.87 -4.15
N GLU A 203 5.92 16.10 -4.66
CA GLU A 203 6.61 16.44 -5.91
C GLU A 203 8.13 16.16 -5.83
N ARG A 204 8.75 16.37 -4.66
CA ARG A 204 10.16 16.02 -4.43
C ARG A 204 10.41 14.53 -4.14
N ALA A 205 9.43 13.86 -3.51
CA ALA A 205 9.60 12.47 -3.09
C ALA A 205 9.53 11.48 -4.26
N PHE A 206 8.78 11.80 -5.31
CA PHE A 206 8.62 10.91 -6.46
C PHE A 206 9.42 11.38 -7.66
N GLN A 207 9.92 10.41 -8.45
CA GLN A 207 10.61 10.65 -9.73
C GLN A 207 10.17 9.60 -10.78
N GLY A 208 10.55 9.80 -12.03
CA GLY A 208 10.29 8.87 -13.13
C GLY A 208 8.83 8.44 -13.23
N ALA A 209 8.58 7.16 -13.37
CA ALA A 209 7.23 6.60 -13.51
C ALA A 209 6.34 6.84 -12.27
N PHE A 210 6.91 6.84 -11.06
CA PHE A 210 6.15 7.10 -9.85
C PHE A 210 5.68 8.55 -9.76
N TYR A 211 6.50 9.51 -10.18
CA TYR A 211 6.09 10.92 -10.30
C TYR A 211 4.91 11.05 -11.28
N ARG A 212 5.04 10.46 -12.46
CA ARG A 212 3.97 10.47 -13.46
C ARG A 212 2.68 9.84 -12.96
N ARG A 213 2.75 8.72 -12.23
CA ARG A 213 1.57 8.02 -11.68
C ARG A 213 0.96 8.74 -10.49
N PHE A 214 1.76 9.05 -9.48
CA PHE A 214 1.25 9.47 -8.17
C PHE A 214 1.11 10.99 -8.04
N VAL A 215 1.87 11.76 -8.81
CA VAL A 215 1.78 13.24 -8.84
C VAL A 215 0.94 13.71 -10.02
N LEU A 216 1.28 13.25 -11.23
CA LEU A 216 0.56 13.65 -12.45
C LEU A 216 -0.68 12.80 -12.75
N GLY A 217 -0.89 11.69 -12.04
CA GLY A 217 -2.05 10.81 -12.22
C GLY A 217 -2.09 10.12 -13.58
N GLU A 218 -0.94 9.75 -14.14
CA GLU A 218 -0.82 9.16 -15.48
C GLU A 218 -0.67 7.64 -15.43
N TRP A 219 -1.37 6.93 -16.33
CA TRP A 219 -1.15 5.52 -16.57
C TRP A 219 0.07 5.34 -17.47
N THR A 220 1.22 5.09 -16.88
CA THR A 220 2.51 5.00 -17.60
C THR A 220 3.28 3.76 -17.17
N ALA A 221 4.06 3.19 -18.10
CA ALA A 221 4.95 2.08 -17.81
C ALA A 221 6.08 2.53 -16.85
N ALA A 222 6.49 1.64 -15.96
CA ALA A 222 7.74 1.80 -15.24
C ALA A 222 8.88 1.27 -16.10
N GLU A 223 9.87 2.09 -16.40
CA GLU A 223 10.99 1.77 -17.25
C GLU A 223 12.32 2.08 -16.55
N GLY A 224 13.37 1.34 -16.88
CA GLY A 224 14.72 1.57 -16.35
C GLY A 224 14.92 1.03 -14.94
N LEU A 225 15.86 1.66 -14.22
CA LEU A 225 16.18 1.33 -12.82
C LEU A 225 15.02 1.65 -11.89
N VAL A 226 14.85 0.82 -10.88
CA VAL A 226 13.81 1.03 -9.83
C VAL A 226 14.19 2.23 -8.96
N TYR A 227 15.48 2.38 -8.63
CA TYR A 227 16.03 3.47 -7.83
C TYR A 227 17.02 4.28 -8.68
N ASP A 228 16.52 4.91 -9.75
CA ASP A 228 17.30 5.69 -10.73
C ASP A 228 18.01 6.92 -10.15
N PHE A 229 17.61 7.34 -8.95
CA PHE A 229 18.20 8.44 -8.21
C PHE A 229 19.33 8.02 -7.26
N PHE A 230 19.55 6.70 -7.05
CA PHE A 230 20.59 6.21 -6.15
C PHE A 230 21.95 6.27 -6.86
N ASP A 231 22.88 6.95 -6.23
CA ASP A 231 24.24 7.10 -6.73
C ASP A 231 25.30 6.97 -5.61
N GLU A 232 26.58 7.00 -5.97
CA GLU A 232 27.70 6.84 -5.04
C GLU A 232 27.75 7.93 -3.94
N SER A 233 27.17 9.11 -4.17
CA SER A 233 27.15 10.19 -3.17
C SER A 233 26.22 9.87 -1.98
N MET A 234 25.30 8.92 -2.17
CA MET A 234 24.39 8.43 -1.12
C MET A 234 25.01 7.31 -0.26
N VAL A 235 26.23 6.87 -0.60
CA VAL A 235 26.97 5.83 0.12
C VAL A 235 27.98 6.49 1.05
N VAL A 236 27.91 6.16 2.34
CA VAL A 236 28.77 6.77 3.36
C VAL A 236 29.56 5.73 4.15
N PRO A 237 30.67 6.10 4.81
CA PRO A 237 31.29 5.21 5.81
C PRO A 237 30.31 4.90 6.95
N PRO A 238 30.44 3.73 7.63
CA PRO A 238 29.67 3.45 8.82
C PRO A 238 29.90 4.54 9.89
N PRO A 239 28.82 4.98 10.59
CA PRO A 239 28.97 5.94 11.68
C PRO A 239 29.89 5.43 12.78
N GLU A 240 30.64 6.33 13.39
CA GLU A 240 31.41 6.04 14.59
C GLU A 240 30.51 6.02 15.83
N GLY A 241 30.88 5.21 16.84
CA GLY A 241 30.15 5.11 18.11
C GLY A 241 29.17 3.95 18.19
N ALA A 242 28.38 3.95 19.26
CA ALA A 242 27.39 2.90 19.52
C ALA A 242 26.03 3.27 18.92
N ALA A 243 25.45 2.35 18.18
CA ALA A 243 24.07 2.50 17.74
C ALA A 243 23.11 2.29 18.92
N GLU A 244 21.99 3.00 18.89
CA GLU A 244 20.92 2.90 19.88
C GLU A 244 20.20 1.56 19.83
N ARG A 245 20.08 0.99 18.63
CA ARG A 245 19.39 -0.28 18.35
C ARG A 245 20.06 -1.00 17.19
N TRP A 246 20.00 -2.32 17.20
CA TRP A 246 20.49 -3.17 16.12
C TRP A 246 19.42 -4.13 15.62
N ILE A 247 19.28 -4.21 14.32
CA ILE A 247 18.33 -5.11 13.63
C ILE A 247 19.06 -5.81 12.50
N ILE A 248 18.68 -7.06 12.20
CA ILE A 248 19.11 -7.76 10.98
C ILE A 248 17.88 -8.01 10.13
N SER A 249 17.97 -7.73 8.82
CA SER A 249 16.98 -8.14 7.83
C SER A 249 17.58 -9.22 6.94
N CYS A 250 16.73 -10.12 6.43
CA CYS A 250 17.16 -11.25 5.64
C CYS A 250 16.17 -11.55 4.51
N ASP A 251 16.69 -11.63 3.29
CA ASP A 251 16.07 -12.33 2.17
C ASP A 251 16.75 -13.70 2.04
N TYR A 252 16.00 -14.77 2.37
CA TYR A 252 16.54 -16.12 2.45
C TYR A 252 16.25 -16.90 1.17
N GLY A 253 17.30 -17.40 0.53
CA GLY A 253 17.21 -18.29 -0.62
C GLY A 253 17.93 -19.60 -0.42
N THR A 254 17.35 -20.73 -0.84
CA THR A 254 17.98 -22.04 -0.83
C THR A 254 18.89 -22.28 -2.04
N LEU A 255 18.42 -21.92 -3.22
CA LEU A 255 19.14 -21.97 -4.50
C LEU A 255 19.48 -20.58 -5.02
N ASN A 256 18.66 -19.60 -4.72
CA ASN A 256 18.89 -18.20 -5.03
C ASN A 256 19.80 -17.60 -3.95
N PRO A 257 20.43 -16.45 -4.23
CA PRO A 257 21.23 -15.77 -3.23
C PRO A 257 20.46 -15.49 -1.93
N THR A 258 21.18 -15.56 -0.82
CA THR A 258 20.73 -15.09 0.49
C THR A 258 21.40 -13.76 0.78
N SER A 259 20.63 -12.74 1.09
CA SER A 259 21.11 -11.43 1.54
C SER A 259 20.70 -11.18 2.99
N MET A 260 21.66 -10.75 3.82
CA MET A 260 21.40 -10.31 5.20
C MET A 260 22.05 -8.94 5.41
N GLY A 261 21.30 -7.98 5.93
CA GLY A 261 21.78 -6.64 6.25
C GLY A 261 21.77 -6.38 7.76
N LEU A 262 22.88 -5.86 8.28
CA LEU A 262 22.99 -5.39 9.66
C LEU A 262 22.70 -3.89 9.69
N TRP A 263 21.67 -3.52 10.42
CA TRP A 263 21.17 -2.14 10.56
C TRP A 263 21.41 -1.62 11.96
N GLY A 264 22.03 -0.43 12.06
CA GLY A 264 22.21 0.29 13.31
C GLY A 264 21.42 1.60 13.30
N LYS A 265 20.72 1.90 14.38
CA LYS A 265 20.01 3.18 14.58
C LYS A 265 20.98 4.20 15.18
N PHE A 266 21.19 5.32 14.48
CA PHE A 266 21.98 6.45 14.95
C PHE A 266 21.14 7.73 14.81
N GLY A 267 20.65 8.23 15.94
CA GLY A 267 19.76 9.40 15.95
C GLY A 267 18.47 9.12 15.17
N ARG A 268 18.23 9.89 14.11
CA ARG A 268 17.00 9.77 13.31
C ARG A 268 17.08 8.79 12.15
N SER A 269 18.26 8.24 11.88
CA SER A 269 18.49 7.42 10.67
C SER A 269 18.95 6.01 11.02
N TRP A 270 18.58 5.08 10.17
CA TRP A 270 19.05 3.71 10.18
C TRP A 270 20.17 3.56 9.15
N TYR A 271 21.29 2.98 9.54
CA TYR A 271 22.45 2.75 8.70
C TYR A 271 22.63 1.26 8.45
N ARG A 272 22.66 0.84 7.19
CA ARG A 272 23.04 -0.51 6.81
C ARG A 272 24.55 -0.59 6.81
N VAL A 273 25.11 -1.02 7.96
CA VAL A 273 26.55 -0.90 8.23
C VAL A 273 27.38 -2.07 7.74
N LYS A 274 26.75 -3.23 7.55
CA LYS A 274 27.41 -4.47 7.11
C LYS A 274 26.40 -5.39 6.46
N GLU A 275 26.90 -6.27 5.58
CA GLU A 275 26.09 -7.30 4.94
C GLU A 275 26.75 -8.66 4.95
N TYR A 276 25.95 -9.69 4.75
CA TYR A 276 26.34 -11.01 4.31
C TYR A 276 25.54 -11.34 3.05
N TYR A 277 26.25 -11.67 1.99
CA TYR A 277 25.64 -12.06 0.72
C TYR A 277 26.23 -13.41 0.28
N TYR A 278 25.39 -14.36 -0.12
CA TYR A 278 25.82 -15.69 -0.52
C TYR A 278 25.00 -16.20 -1.69
N ASP A 279 25.65 -16.41 -2.82
CA ASP A 279 25.04 -17.05 -3.99
C ASP A 279 25.48 -18.52 -4.06
N ALA A 280 24.52 -19.44 -3.75
CA ALA A 280 24.75 -20.87 -3.77
C ALA A 280 25.10 -21.44 -5.16
N ARG A 281 24.72 -20.73 -6.25
CA ARG A 281 25.03 -21.13 -7.63
C ARG A 281 26.47 -20.78 -7.99
N GLU A 282 26.93 -19.60 -7.64
CA GLU A 282 28.31 -19.16 -7.85
C GLU A 282 29.29 -20.01 -7.02
N GLU A 283 28.95 -20.23 -5.76
CA GLU A 283 29.76 -21.02 -4.80
C GLU A 283 29.63 -22.54 -5.02
N LYS A 284 28.70 -22.98 -5.92
CA LYS A 284 28.43 -24.40 -6.20
C LYS A 284 28.14 -25.23 -4.94
N ARG A 285 27.62 -24.60 -3.89
CA ARG A 285 27.34 -25.22 -2.60
C ARG A 285 26.10 -24.59 -1.98
N GLN A 286 25.17 -25.39 -1.52
CA GLN A 286 24.07 -24.96 -0.66
C GLN A 286 24.53 -24.93 0.80
N GLN A 287 24.09 -23.91 1.53
CA GLN A 287 24.20 -23.86 2.98
C GLN A 287 22.92 -24.38 3.64
N THR A 288 23.06 -24.99 4.79
CA THR A 288 21.94 -25.40 5.65
C THR A 288 21.41 -24.21 6.46
N ASP A 289 20.18 -24.33 7.00
CA ASP A 289 19.61 -23.32 7.89
C ASP A 289 20.56 -23.03 9.09
N GLN A 290 21.22 -24.05 9.64
CA GLN A 290 22.18 -23.91 10.73
C GLN A 290 23.42 -23.12 10.32
N GLU A 291 23.95 -23.34 9.15
CA GLU A 291 25.08 -22.54 8.62
C GLU A 291 24.67 -21.08 8.45
N TYR A 292 23.48 -20.79 7.93
CA TYR A 292 22.96 -19.43 7.84
C TYR A 292 22.75 -18.77 9.21
N VAL A 293 22.29 -19.51 10.22
CA VAL A 293 22.20 -19.00 11.61
C VAL A 293 23.60 -18.64 12.15
N GLN A 294 24.62 -19.45 11.87
CA GLN A 294 26.00 -19.12 12.24
C GLN A 294 26.51 -17.86 11.53
N ARG A 295 26.19 -17.69 10.23
CA ARG A 295 26.53 -16.47 9.48
C ARG A 295 25.86 -15.23 10.06
N LEU A 296 24.60 -15.36 10.45
CA LEU A 296 23.85 -14.29 11.11
C LEU A 296 24.49 -13.91 12.46
N ARG A 297 24.94 -14.89 13.27
CA ARG A 297 25.74 -14.62 14.49
C ARG A 297 27.04 -13.89 14.20
N ALA A 298 27.76 -14.31 13.16
CA ALA A 298 29.00 -13.64 12.75
C ALA A 298 28.73 -12.20 12.23
N LEU A 299 27.61 -11.98 11.57
CA LEU A 299 27.18 -10.66 11.12
C LEU A 299 26.84 -9.76 12.31
N ALA A 300 26.14 -10.30 13.32
CA ALA A 300 25.81 -9.59 14.57
C ALA A 300 27.07 -9.15 15.33
N GLY A 301 28.15 -9.97 15.31
CA GLY A 301 29.44 -9.60 15.87
C GLY A 301 29.39 -9.23 17.36
N GLY A 302 28.61 -9.97 18.16
CA GLY A 302 28.45 -9.75 19.59
C GLY A 302 27.52 -8.58 19.99
N ARG A 303 26.87 -7.95 19.02
CA ARG A 303 25.86 -6.89 19.26
C ARG A 303 24.54 -7.53 19.74
N GLU A 304 23.84 -6.83 20.61
CA GLU A 304 22.48 -7.21 21.00
C GLU A 304 21.51 -6.86 19.86
N ILE A 305 21.01 -7.87 19.15
CA ILE A 305 20.07 -7.72 18.05
C ILE A 305 18.64 -7.75 18.60
N GLU A 306 17.91 -6.65 18.46
CA GLU A 306 16.53 -6.52 18.92
C GLU A 306 15.59 -7.49 18.21
N THR A 307 15.73 -7.61 16.88
CA THR A 307 14.92 -8.52 16.07
C THR A 307 15.59 -8.87 14.74
N VAL A 308 15.24 -10.03 14.21
CA VAL A 308 15.56 -10.46 12.85
C VAL A 308 14.30 -10.40 12.01
N VAL A 309 14.31 -9.62 10.93
CA VAL A 309 13.21 -9.52 9.97
C VAL A 309 13.49 -10.42 8.78
N ALA A 310 12.62 -11.36 8.46
CA ALA A 310 12.83 -12.26 7.32
C ALA A 310 11.51 -12.57 6.58
N ASP A 311 11.65 -12.98 5.32
CA ASP A 311 10.50 -13.35 4.47
C ASP A 311 9.63 -14.41 5.17
N PRO A 312 8.30 -14.23 5.23
CA PRO A 312 7.39 -15.21 5.82
C PRO A 312 7.39 -16.56 5.12
N SER A 313 7.84 -16.65 3.85
CA SER A 313 7.95 -17.91 3.12
C SER A 313 9.12 -18.80 3.57
N ALA A 314 10.14 -18.24 4.24
CA ALA A 314 11.31 -18.96 4.75
C ALA A 314 11.04 -19.73 6.08
N ALA A 315 10.02 -20.59 6.08
CA ALA A 315 9.49 -21.19 7.31
C ALA A 315 10.52 -22.01 8.10
N SER A 316 11.37 -22.79 7.43
CA SER A 316 12.42 -23.61 8.08
C SER A 316 13.49 -22.74 8.74
N PHE A 317 13.93 -21.71 8.05
CA PHE A 317 14.93 -20.77 8.57
C PHE A 317 14.37 -19.94 9.74
N LEU A 318 13.13 -19.46 9.65
CA LEU A 318 12.47 -18.77 10.77
C LEU A 318 12.38 -19.65 12.02
N GLU A 319 12.10 -20.94 11.84
CA GLU A 319 12.06 -21.90 12.95
C GLU A 319 13.46 -22.16 13.53
N ALA A 320 14.48 -22.31 12.67
CA ALA A 320 15.87 -22.46 13.11
C ALA A 320 16.34 -21.25 13.94
N LEU A 321 16.02 -20.04 13.50
CA LEU A 321 16.33 -18.82 14.26
C LEU A 321 15.66 -18.80 15.64
N ARG A 322 14.37 -19.14 15.74
CA ARG A 322 13.64 -19.18 17.02
C ARG A 322 14.22 -20.20 17.99
N ARG A 323 14.59 -21.38 17.50
CA ARG A 323 15.24 -22.43 18.32
C ARG A 323 16.57 -21.97 18.91
N GLU A 324 17.29 -21.13 18.21
CA GLU A 324 18.54 -20.51 18.62
C GLU A 324 18.37 -19.25 19.48
N GLY A 325 17.11 -18.92 19.86
CA GLY A 325 16.78 -17.82 20.77
C GLY A 325 16.66 -16.44 20.13
N TRP A 326 16.64 -16.35 18.78
CA TRP A 326 16.47 -15.06 18.11
C TRP A 326 15.01 -14.59 18.18
N ASN A 327 14.82 -13.30 18.43
CA ASN A 327 13.53 -12.66 18.23
C ASN A 327 13.29 -12.44 16.73
N VAL A 328 12.24 -13.07 16.19
CA VAL A 328 12.01 -13.10 14.74
C VAL A 328 10.69 -12.48 14.37
N LYS A 329 10.73 -11.50 13.49
CA LYS A 329 9.57 -10.81 12.90
C LYS A 329 9.43 -11.18 11.42
N LYS A 330 8.21 -11.53 11.01
CA LYS A 330 7.89 -11.76 9.60
C LYS A 330 7.85 -10.44 8.85
N ALA A 331 8.46 -10.40 7.68
CA ALA A 331 8.51 -9.22 6.85
C ALA A 331 7.14 -8.86 6.23
N GLU A 332 6.90 -7.57 6.09
CA GLU A 332 5.89 -7.03 5.17
C GLU A 332 6.48 -7.09 3.75
N ASN A 333 5.95 -7.95 2.89
CA ASN A 333 6.59 -8.32 1.63
C ASN A 333 5.90 -7.80 0.36
N ASP A 334 4.95 -6.86 0.46
CA ASP A 334 4.35 -6.22 -0.71
C ASP A 334 5.40 -5.45 -1.53
N VAL A 335 5.62 -5.88 -2.78
CA VAL A 335 6.74 -5.41 -3.61
C VAL A 335 6.59 -3.92 -3.95
N LEU A 336 5.47 -3.51 -4.52
CA LEU A 336 5.31 -2.14 -5.02
C LEU A 336 5.22 -1.11 -3.88
N SER A 337 4.51 -1.45 -2.81
CA SER A 337 4.45 -0.61 -1.62
C SER A 337 5.81 -0.49 -0.95
N GLY A 338 6.54 -1.61 -0.83
CA GLY A 338 7.87 -1.64 -0.26
C GLY A 338 8.90 -0.86 -1.07
N ILE A 339 8.88 -0.95 -2.40
CA ILE A 339 9.75 -0.14 -3.29
C ILE A 339 9.52 1.35 -3.04
N ARG A 340 8.26 1.78 -2.96
CA ARG A 340 7.91 3.17 -2.69
C ARG A 340 8.41 3.64 -1.33
N LEU A 341 8.16 2.85 -0.28
CA LEU A 341 8.63 3.15 1.07
C LEU A 341 10.16 3.25 1.15
N THR A 342 10.86 2.35 0.44
CA THR A 342 12.33 2.35 0.38
C THR A 342 12.86 3.59 -0.35
N ALA A 343 12.26 3.97 -1.47
CA ALA A 343 12.62 5.19 -2.17
C ALA A 343 12.43 6.45 -1.29
N ASP A 344 11.30 6.54 -0.57
CA ASP A 344 11.01 7.64 0.35
C ASP A 344 12.02 7.66 1.51
N ALA A 345 12.35 6.50 2.08
CA ALA A 345 13.29 6.38 3.19
C ALA A 345 14.73 6.76 2.79
N LEU A 346 15.19 6.36 1.59
CA LEU A 346 16.48 6.75 1.03
C LEU A 346 16.56 8.27 0.81
N LYS A 347 15.59 8.85 0.09
CA LYS A 347 15.56 10.28 -0.23
C LYS A 347 15.43 11.19 1.00
N SER A 348 14.72 10.73 2.02
CA SER A 348 14.56 11.47 3.28
C SER A 348 15.71 11.26 4.27
N GLY A 349 16.70 10.41 3.94
CA GLY A 349 17.81 10.07 4.82
C GLY A 349 17.40 9.24 6.05
N LYS A 350 16.22 8.63 6.05
CA LYS A 350 15.78 7.72 7.13
C LYS A 350 16.55 6.41 7.12
N ILE A 351 16.94 5.95 5.93
CA ILE A 351 17.90 4.86 5.74
C ILE A 351 19.11 5.35 4.95
N VAL A 352 20.26 4.82 5.28
CA VAL A 352 21.55 5.15 4.66
C VAL A 352 22.30 3.85 4.41
N ILE A 353 22.92 3.72 3.23
CA ILE A 353 23.72 2.55 2.86
C ILE A 353 25.20 2.87 3.11
N CYS A 354 25.91 1.96 3.77
CA CYS A 354 27.31 2.18 4.07
C CYS A 354 28.24 1.45 3.11
N THR A 355 29.47 1.95 2.96
CA THR A 355 30.50 1.43 2.06
C THR A 355 30.78 -0.08 2.17
N PRO A 356 30.66 -0.76 3.34
CA PRO A 356 30.87 -2.22 3.39
C PRO A 356 29.76 -3.06 2.76
N CYS A 357 28.66 -2.43 2.27
CA CYS A 357 27.52 -3.10 1.68
C CYS A 357 27.64 -3.16 0.15
N ALA A 358 28.71 -3.77 -0.36
CA ALA A 358 29.07 -3.77 -1.79
C ALA A 358 28.02 -4.45 -2.68
N ASP A 359 27.41 -5.56 -2.20
CA ASP A 359 26.40 -6.29 -2.95
C ASP A 359 25.09 -5.51 -3.06
N ALA A 360 24.66 -4.87 -1.99
CA ALA A 360 23.51 -3.96 -2.04
C ALA A 360 23.76 -2.78 -2.99
N ILE A 361 24.93 -2.15 -2.94
CA ILE A 361 25.31 -1.04 -3.83
C ILE A 361 25.28 -1.51 -5.29
N ARG A 362 25.83 -2.70 -5.58
CA ARG A 362 25.79 -3.30 -6.92
C ARG A 362 24.34 -3.52 -7.39
N GLU A 363 23.48 -4.06 -6.53
CA GLU A 363 22.10 -4.34 -6.88
C GLU A 363 21.25 -3.08 -7.07
N PHE A 364 21.50 -1.99 -6.35
CA PHE A 364 20.86 -0.70 -6.63
C PHE A 364 21.09 -0.25 -8.09
N GLY A 365 22.30 -0.48 -8.63
CA GLY A 365 22.63 -0.17 -10.03
C GLY A 365 22.09 -1.16 -11.07
N ALA A 366 21.53 -2.30 -10.64
CA ALA A 366 21.04 -3.37 -11.52
C ALA A 366 19.55 -3.64 -11.40
N TYR A 367 18.91 -3.20 -10.31
CA TYR A 367 17.50 -3.47 -10.02
C TYR A 367 16.58 -2.72 -10.97
N CYS A 368 15.98 -3.45 -11.91
CA CYS A 368 15.22 -2.88 -13.02
C CYS A 368 13.77 -3.37 -13.04
N TRP A 369 12.93 -2.56 -13.68
CA TRP A 369 11.56 -2.96 -14.03
C TRP A 369 11.57 -4.01 -15.15
N ASP A 370 10.61 -4.95 -15.10
CA ASP A 370 10.39 -5.92 -16.16
C ASP A 370 9.38 -5.36 -17.18
N LEU A 371 9.90 -4.90 -18.30
CA LEU A 371 9.11 -4.33 -19.40
C LEU A 371 8.20 -5.35 -20.11
N ARG A 372 8.43 -6.66 -19.92
CA ARG A 372 7.65 -7.73 -20.55
C ARG A 372 6.40 -8.10 -19.79
N SER A 373 6.21 -7.62 -18.58
CA SER A 373 5.09 -7.98 -17.69
C SER A 373 3.79 -7.23 -17.99
N GLY A 374 3.28 -7.25 -19.19
CA GLY A 374 2.18 -6.51 -19.80
C GLY A 374 0.99 -6.03 -18.93
N GLU A 375 0.64 -6.67 -17.82
CA GLU A 375 -0.54 -6.32 -17.02
C GLU A 375 -0.23 -5.68 -15.65
N ARG A 376 0.93 -5.97 -15.06
CA ARG A 376 1.34 -5.43 -13.74
C ARG A 376 2.79 -5.02 -13.77
N ASP A 377 3.11 -3.93 -13.08
CA ASP A 377 4.50 -3.61 -12.84
C ASP A 377 5.15 -4.70 -12.02
N ARG A 378 6.19 -5.27 -12.60
CA ARG A 378 7.04 -6.26 -11.94
C ARG A 378 8.49 -5.80 -12.03
N VAL A 379 9.26 -6.15 -11.04
CA VAL A 379 10.70 -6.06 -11.12
C VAL A 379 11.27 -7.33 -11.72
N LYS A 380 12.39 -7.22 -12.43
CA LYS A 380 13.13 -8.40 -12.88
C LYS A 380 13.64 -9.14 -11.66
N LYS A 381 13.43 -10.44 -11.63
CA LYS A 381 13.93 -11.33 -10.59
C LYS A 381 15.39 -11.74 -10.88
N VAL A 382 16.24 -10.71 -10.96
CA VAL A 382 17.69 -10.81 -11.17
C VAL A 382 18.36 -9.69 -10.40
N CYS A 383 19.35 -10.00 -9.58
CA CYS A 383 20.02 -9.02 -8.72
C CYS A 383 19.03 -8.23 -7.84
N ASP A 384 18.13 -8.93 -7.17
CA ASP A 384 17.05 -8.33 -6.37
C ASP A 384 17.05 -8.74 -4.89
N HIS A 385 18.01 -9.57 -4.45
CA HIS A 385 18.00 -10.16 -3.12
C HIS A 385 18.34 -9.16 -2.01
N ALA A 386 19.34 -8.30 -2.20
CA ALA A 386 19.61 -7.20 -1.28
C ALA A 386 18.52 -6.14 -1.35
N MET A 387 17.90 -5.94 -2.51
CA MET A 387 16.77 -5.01 -2.68
C MET A 387 15.53 -5.52 -1.93
N ASP A 388 15.23 -6.81 -2.01
CA ASP A 388 14.12 -7.43 -1.28
C ASP A 388 14.38 -7.40 0.24
N GLU A 389 15.60 -7.69 0.70
CA GLU A 389 16.02 -7.60 2.10
C GLU A 389 15.88 -6.16 2.65
N ILE A 390 16.36 -5.16 1.94
CA ILE A 390 16.23 -3.74 2.32
C ILE A 390 14.75 -3.33 2.38
N ARG A 391 13.97 -3.75 1.40
CA ARG A 391 12.54 -3.52 1.35
C ARG A 391 11.79 -4.12 2.54
N TYR A 392 12.17 -5.34 2.96
CA TYR A 392 11.62 -6.00 4.15
C TYR A 392 11.91 -5.19 5.42
N PHE A 393 13.15 -4.71 5.57
CA PHE A 393 13.52 -3.85 6.68
C PHE A 393 12.69 -2.57 6.71
N VAL A 394 12.63 -1.86 5.61
CA VAL A 394 11.93 -0.56 5.53
C VAL A 394 10.43 -0.71 5.75
N ALA A 395 9.78 -1.67 5.10
CA ALA A 395 8.35 -1.87 5.22
C ALA A 395 7.93 -2.34 6.62
N THR A 396 8.79 -3.13 7.29
CA THR A 396 8.45 -3.75 8.57
C THR A 396 8.86 -2.90 9.78
N ILE A 397 10.01 -2.24 9.70
CA ILE A 397 10.58 -1.49 10.83
C ILE A 397 10.36 0.02 10.65
N VAL A 398 10.89 0.61 9.58
CA VAL A 398 10.86 2.07 9.42
C VAL A 398 9.41 2.58 9.29
N ALA A 399 8.60 1.96 8.46
CA ALA A 399 7.19 2.33 8.31
C ALA A 399 6.35 2.01 9.56
N GLY A 400 6.71 0.97 10.30
CA GLY A 400 6.08 0.62 11.58
C GLY A 400 6.31 1.66 12.68
N GLU A 401 7.52 2.23 12.76
CA GLU A 401 7.85 3.31 13.70
C GLU A 401 7.01 4.58 13.42
N GLU A 402 6.79 4.90 12.17
CA GLU A 402 5.96 6.07 11.79
C GLU A 402 4.48 5.89 12.11
N SER A 403 3.98 4.69 11.93
CA SER A 403 2.59 4.36 12.28
C SER A 403 2.37 4.41 13.80
N GLY A 404 3.34 3.95 14.60
CA GLY A 404 3.32 4.01 16.06
C GLY A 404 3.40 5.44 16.61
N ALA A 405 4.20 6.31 15.99
CA ALA A 405 4.33 7.72 16.41
C ALA A 405 3.02 8.51 16.18
N GLN A 406 2.24 8.18 15.17
CA GLN A 406 0.92 8.81 14.95
C GLN A 406 -0.13 8.43 16.00
N PHE A 407 -0.01 7.28 16.66
CA PHE A 407 -0.90 6.88 17.75
C PHE A 407 -0.60 7.61 19.07
N PHE A 408 0.62 8.07 19.31
CA PHE A 408 0.97 8.77 20.54
C PHE A 408 0.61 10.26 20.55
N VAL A 409 0.49 10.90 19.40
CA VAL A 409 0.12 12.34 19.31
C VAL A 409 -1.40 12.57 19.54
N GLY A 410 -2.22 11.54 19.40
CA GLY A 410 -3.67 11.64 19.63
C GLY A 410 -4.14 11.46 21.08
N ALA A 411 -3.25 11.17 22.03
CA ALA A 411 -3.61 10.79 23.41
C ALA A 411 -3.40 11.89 24.48
N VAL A 412 -2.96 13.10 24.14
CA VAL A 412 -2.57 14.15 25.10
C VAL A 412 -3.53 15.33 25.22
N GLU A 413 -4.70 15.31 24.60
CA GLU A 413 -5.72 16.36 24.87
C GLU A 413 -7.02 15.78 25.45
N ARG A 414 -6.96 15.32 26.71
CA ARG A 414 -8.09 15.29 27.63
C ARG A 414 -7.60 15.58 29.04
N ARG A 415 -7.39 16.85 29.36
CA ARG A 415 -7.48 17.33 30.75
C ARG A 415 -8.22 18.67 30.78
N GLY A 416 -9.34 18.61 31.51
CA GLY A 416 -9.93 19.71 32.26
C GLY A 416 -10.78 20.66 31.40
N TRP A 417 -12.04 20.73 31.59
CA TRP A 417 -12.86 21.13 32.76
C TRP A 417 -14.28 20.60 32.55
#